data_6686fc510f6832e6a433d98ac14f7549
#
_entry.id   6686fc510f6832e6a433d98ac14f7549
#
_cell.length_a   1.000
_cell.length_b   1.000
_cell.length_c   1.000
_cell.angle_alpha   90.00
_cell.angle_beta   90.00
_cell.angle_gamma   90.00
#
_symmetry.space_group_name_H-M   'P 1'
#
loop_
_entity.id
_entity.type
_entity.pdbx_description
1 polymer ?
#
loop_
_entity_poly.entity_id
_entity_poly.type
_entity_poly.pdbx_seq_one_letter_code
_entity_poly.pdbx_strand_id
1 'polypeptide(L)'
;ENPNPFYSIANELRPGKFKPTYCHYFAKLLENKNKLLRLYTQNIDGLEKLAGLSEERLCEAHGHFRSAHCTQCKSEASIEEVNKSIDEKKPFKCTQCGGYVKPDIVFYGENLPERFFTLSEKDFQKDSCQLLITIGTSLKVYPFASLASYTSKGVPRFLINNEEAGDFSFSNSESNDYFIKGDCQQAITDLSEDLGWSNELNNLKKSFLIK
;
A
#
# COMPACT_ATOMS: atom_id res chain seq x y z
N GLU A 1 2.11 -25.42 -10.00
CA GLU A 1 0.70 -24.95 -9.93
C GLU A 1 0.29 -24.34 -11.27
N ASN A 2 -1.01 -24.29 -11.54
CA ASN A 2 -1.57 -23.78 -12.79
C ASN A 2 -1.56 -22.23 -12.79
N PRO A 3 -0.82 -21.54 -13.66
CA PRO A 3 -0.76 -20.08 -13.70
C PRO A 3 -1.96 -19.41 -14.40
N ASN A 4 -2.76 -20.17 -15.15
CA ASN A 4 -3.84 -19.63 -15.98
C ASN A 4 -4.86 -18.76 -15.21
N PRO A 5 -5.31 -19.12 -13.98
CA PRO A 5 -6.24 -18.29 -13.23
C PRO A 5 -5.70 -16.88 -12.97
N PHE A 6 -4.41 -16.78 -12.61
CA PHE A 6 -3.77 -15.49 -12.41
C PHE A 6 -3.77 -14.65 -13.69
N TYR A 7 -3.27 -15.20 -14.81
CA TYR A 7 -3.20 -14.46 -16.07
C TYR A 7 -4.59 -14.06 -16.61
N SER A 8 -5.63 -14.78 -16.22
CA SER A 8 -7.01 -14.43 -16.59
C SER A 8 -7.51 -13.17 -15.91
N ILE A 9 -7.10 -12.92 -14.65
CA ILE A 9 -7.54 -11.78 -13.85
C ILE A 9 -6.49 -10.67 -13.72
N ALA A 10 -5.23 -10.95 -14.05
CA ALA A 10 -4.11 -10.02 -13.86
C ALA A 10 -4.33 -8.69 -14.58
N ASN A 11 -4.97 -8.71 -15.75
CA ASN A 11 -5.32 -7.49 -16.48
C ASN A 11 -6.30 -6.59 -15.69
N GLU A 12 -7.17 -7.15 -14.85
CA GLU A 12 -8.09 -6.38 -14.01
C GLU A 12 -7.38 -5.77 -12.80
N LEU A 13 -6.35 -6.45 -12.30
CA LEU A 13 -5.58 -6.02 -11.13
C LEU A 13 -4.49 -5.01 -11.47
N ARG A 14 -4.06 -4.95 -12.73
CA ARG A 14 -2.95 -4.14 -13.19
C ARG A 14 -3.23 -2.63 -13.06
N PRO A 15 -2.21 -1.81 -12.69
CA PRO A 15 -2.31 -0.35 -12.63
C PRO A 15 -2.83 0.29 -13.93
N GLY A 16 -3.40 1.50 -13.81
CA GLY A 16 -3.83 2.32 -14.95
C GLY A 16 -5.34 2.44 -15.14
N LYS A 17 -6.15 1.68 -14.41
CA LYS A 17 -7.63 1.75 -14.49
C LYS A 17 -8.24 2.79 -13.55
N PHE A 18 -7.58 3.10 -12.47
CA PHE A 18 -8.08 3.97 -11.42
C PHE A 18 -7.21 5.20 -11.24
N LYS A 19 -7.77 6.22 -10.61
CA LYS A 19 -7.09 7.45 -10.25
C LYS A 19 -6.86 7.50 -8.75
N PRO A 20 -5.79 8.17 -8.28
CA PRO A 20 -5.58 8.38 -6.85
C PRO A 20 -6.76 9.11 -6.22
N THR A 21 -7.04 8.75 -4.98
CA THR A 21 -8.12 9.29 -4.17
C THR A 21 -7.57 10.29 -3.14
N TYR A 22 -8.42 10.93 -2.36
CA TYR A 22 -7.99 11.85 -1.29
C TYR A 22 -7.05 11.18 -0.28
N CYS A 23 -7.24 9.90 0.05
CA CYS A 23 -6.31 9.17 0.93
C CYS A 23 -4.90 9.14 0.37
N HIS A 24 -4.72 8.88 -0.93
CA HIS A 24 -3.41 8.87 -1.58
C HIS A 24 -2.78 10.28 -1.61
N TYR A 25 -3.57 11.30 -1.94
CA TYR A 25 -3.09 12.69 -1.95
C TYR A 25 -2.79 13.21 -0.55
N PHE A 26 -3.49 12.73 0.49
CA PHE A 26 -3.20 13.08 1.87
C PHE A 26 -1.83 12.53 2.32
N ALA A 27 -1.52 11.29 1.96
CA ALA A 27 -0.19 10.74 2.19
C ALA A 27 0.91 11.57 1.50
N LYS A 28 0.68 11.99 0.24
CA LYS A 28 1.59 12.90 -0.47
C LYS A 28 1.68 14.27 0.20
N LEU A 29 0.59 14.80 0.72
CA LEU A 29 0.58 16.05 1.46
C LEU A 29 1.39 15.95 2.76
N LEU A 30 1.25 14.85 3.50
CA LEU A 30 2.07 14.59 4.68
C LEU A 30 3.56 14.52 4.34
N GLU A 31 3.93 13.89 3.22
CA GLU A 31 5.30 13.88 2.73
C GLU A 31 5.81 15.29 2.42
N ASN A 32 5.05 16.08 1.66
CA ASN A 32 5.40 17.46 1.32
C ASN A 32 5.58 18.36 2.57
N LYS A 33 4.87 18.05 3.64
CA LYS A 33 4.96 18.74 4.93
C LYS A 33 6.04 18.14 5.86
N ASN A 34 6.83 17.17 5.38
CA ASN A 34 7.83 16.43 6.18
C ASN A 34 7.26 15.77 7.45
N LYS A 35 6.01 15.30 7.36
CA LYS A 35 5.28 14.63 8.45
C LYS A 35 5.05 13.14 8.20
N LEU A 36 5.38 12.62 7.02
CA LEU A 36 5.26 11.22 6.70
C LEU A 36 6.58 10.50 6.99
N LEU A 37 6.58 9.62 7.98
CA LEU A 37 7.69 8.68 8.19
C LEU A 37 7.68 7.63 7.06
N ARG A 38 6.57 6.91 6.90
CA ARG A 38 6.38 5.88 5.88
C ARG A 38 4.92 5.62 5.63
N LEU A 39 4.57 5.28 4.40
CA LEU A 39 3.31 4.66 4.04
C LEU A 39 3.56 3.18 3.70
N TYR A 40 2.88 2.30 4.41
CA TYR A 40 2.81 0.88 4.11
C TYR A 40 1.47 0.59 3.43
N THR A 41 1.50 -0.01 2.25
CA THR A 41 0.27 -0.35 1.52
C THR A 41 0.17 -1.85 1.26
N GLN A 42 -1.05 -2.37 1.34
CA GLN A 42 -1.40 -3.72 0.89
C GLN A 42 -1.87 -3.73 -0.56
N ASN A 43 -2.13 -2.55 -1.12
CA ASN A 43 -2.59 -2.41 -2.50
C ASN A 43 -1.44 -2.64 -3.49
N ILE A 44 -1.81 -3.12 -4.68
CA ILE A 44 -0.89 -3.40 -5.78
C ILE A 44 -1.20 -2.55 -7.02
N ASP A 45 -2.14 -1.59 -6.88
CA ASP A 45 -2.64 -0.74 -7.96
C ASP A 45 -1.70 0.43 -8.32
N GLY A 46 -0.70 0.70 -7.46
CA GLY A 46 0.31 1.74 -7.67
C GLY A 46 -0.20 3.17 -7.56
N LEU A 47 -1.38 3.37 -6.96
CA LEU A 47 -2.00 4.70 -6.85
C LEU A 47 -1.22 5.65 -5.95
N GLU A 48 -0.48 5.16 -4.98
CA GLU A 48 0.40 5.96 -4.13
C GLU A 48 1.52 6.63 -4.95
N LYS A 49 2.17 5.87 -5.84
CA LYS A 49 3.19 6.41 -6.76
C LYS A 49 2.58 7.37 -7.76
N LEU A 50 1.39 7.05 -8.26
CA LEU A 50 0.66 7.90 -9.19
C LEU A 50 0.23 9.22 -8.53
N ALA A 51 -0.05 9.24 -7.23
CA ALA A 51 -0.26 10.45 -6.43
C ALA A 51 1.02 11.28 -6.20
N GLY A 52 2.19 10.73 -6.58
CA GLY A 52 3.49 11.39 -6.48
C GLY A 52 4.26 11.09 -5.21
N LEU A 53 3.88 10.06 -4.45
CA LEU A 53 4.65 9.63 -3.27
C LEU A 53 6.02 9.07 -3.69
N SER A 54 7.06 9.44 -2.97
CA SER A 54 8.42 8.96 -3.25
C SER A 54 8.60 7.50 -2.87
N GLU A 55 9.49 6.80 -3.58
CA GLU A 55 9.80 5.40 -3.26
C GLU A 55 10.43 5.24 -1.87
N GLU A 56 11.13 6.26 -1.42
CA GLU A 56 11.73 6.27 -0.10
C GLU A 56 10.64 6.17 0.99
N ARG A 57 9.53 6.88 0.82
CA ARG A 57 8.43 6.94 1.77
C ARG A 57 7.38 5.86 1.59
N LEU A 58 7.51 5.00 0.56
CA LEU A 58 6.53 3.97 0.22
C LEU A 58 7.07 2.57 0.49
N CYS A 59 6.26 1.74 1.14
CA CYS A 59 6.48 0.30 1.27
C CYS A 59 5.26 -0.45 0.70
N GLU A 60 5.40 -0.99 -0.50
CA GLU A 60 4.39 -1.82 -1.17
C GLU A 60 4.55 -3.27 -0.65
N ALA A 61 3.89 -3.57 0.47
CA ALA A 61 4.07 -4.83 1.19
C ALA A 61 3.64 -6.06 0.38
N HIS A 62 2.68 -5.91 -0.53
CA HIS A 62 2.24 -7.00 -1.41
C HIS A 62 2.82 -6.89 -2.82
N GLY A 63 3.89 -6.09 -2.98
CA GLY A 63 4.60 -5.96 -4.25
C GLY A 63 3.91 -5.06 -5.26
N HIS A 64 4.27 -5.22 -6.54
CA HIS A 64 3.86 -4.31 -7.62
C HIS A 64 3.97 -4.94 -9.01
N PHE A 65 3.43 -4.24 -10.03
CA PHE A 65 3.45 -4.65 -11.44
C PHE A 65 4.56 -3.97 -12.27
N ARG A 66 5.58 -3.37 -11.67
CA ARG A 66 6.62 -2.63 -12.41
C ARG A 66 7.82 -3.48 -12.84
N SER A 67 7.98 -4.65 -12.25
CA SER A 67 8.99 -5.63 -12.61
C SER A 67 8.40 -7.03 -12.54
N ALA A 68 9.10 -8.00 -13.11
CA ALA A 68 8.65 -9.39 -13.15
C ALA A 68 9.85 -10.33 -13.08
N HIS A 69 9.67 -11.45 -12.38
CA HIS A 69 10.72 -12.46 -12.22
C HIS A 69 10.19 -13.87 -12.44
N CYS A 70 11.09 -14.74 -12.88
CA CYS A 70 10.84 -16.17 -12.94
C CYS A 70 10.61 -16.74 -11.54
N THR A 71 9.54 -17.52 -11.40
CA THR A 71 9.20 -18.16 -10.12
C THR A 71 10.22 -19.22 -9.68
N GLN A 72 10.99 -19.79 -10.64
CA GLN A 72 11.97 -20.85 -10.38
C GLN A 72 13.40 -20.31 -10.23
N CYS A 73 13.96 -19.72 -11.31
CA CYS A 73 15.37 -19.29 -11.30
C CYS A 73 15.58 -17.84 -10.87
N LYS A 74 14.49 -17.09 -10.57
CA LYS A 74 14.51 -15.70 -10.14
C LYS A 74 15.12 -14.70 -11.13
N SER A 75 15.40 -15.12 -12.37
CA SER A 75 15.84 -14.20 -13.41
C SER A 75 14.76 -13.15 -13.69
N GLU A 76 15.18 -11.93 -13.88
CA GLU A 76 14.32 -10.82 -14.30
C GLU A 76 13.82 -11.05 -15.74
N ALA A 77 12.61 -10.63 -16.01
CA ALA A 77 11.99 -10.67 -17.32
C ALA A 77 11.49 -9.28 -17.72
N SER A 78 11.43 -9.01 -19.03
CA SER A 78 10.85 -7.78 -19.55
C SER A 78 9.41 -7.64 -19.08
N ILE A 79 9.14 -6.58 -18.36
CA ILE A 79 7.77 -6.31 -17.87
C ILE A 79 6.81 -6.03 -19.04
N GLU A 80 7.32 -5.47 -20.13
CA GLU A 80 6.55 -5.21 -21.35
C GLU A 80 6.06 -6.52 -21.97
N GLU A 81 6.94 -7.53 -22.07
CA GLU A 81 6.58 -8.84 -22.62
C GLU A 81 5.62 -9.60 -21.69
N VAL A 82 5.84 -9.49 -20.37
CA VAL A 82 4.92 -10.07 -19.37
C VAL A 82 3.55 -9.39 -19.45
N ASN A 83 3.51 -8.06 -19.57
CA ASN A 83 2.26 -7.32 -19.74
C ASN A 83 1.51 -7.72 -21.01
N LYS A 84 2.21 -7.91 -22.13
CA LYS A 84 1.62 -8.43 -23.37
C LYS A 84 1.00 -9.81 -23.17
N SER A 85 1.71 -10.71 -22.48
CA SER A 85 1.19 -12.04 -22.15
C SER A 85 -0.05 -11.97 -21.22
N ILE A 86 -0.09 -11.01 -20.29
CA ILE A 86 -1.28 -10.75 -19.46
C ILE A 86 -2.44 -10.29 -20.34
N ASP A 87 -2.22 -9.39 -21.30
CA ASP A 87 -3.26 -8.92 -22.23
C ASP A 87 -3.81 -10.07 -23.06
N GLU A 88 -2.94 -10.99 -23.49
CA GLU A 88 -3.32 -12.20 -24.22
C GLU A 88 -3.90 -13.31 -23.32
N LYS A 89 -3.92 -13.13 -22.00
CA LYS A 89 -4.33 -14.12 -20.97
C LYS A 89 -3.54 -15.43 -21.09
N LYS A 90 -2.24 -15.35 -21.44
CA LYS A 90 -1.35 -16.50 -21.62
C LYS A 90 -0.18 -16.42 -20.64
N PRO A 91 0.18 -17.52 -19.95
CA PRO A 91 1.32 -17.55 -19.06
C PRO A 91 2.64 -17.30 -19.82
N PHE A 92 3.44 -16.36 -19.32
CA PHE A 92 4.78 -16.06 -19.83
C PHE A 92 5.80 -17.06 -19.29
N LYS A 93 6.65 -17.59 -20.21
CA LYS A 93 7.70 -18.54 -19.88
C LYS A 93 9.07 -17.86 -19.82
N CYS A 94 9.83 -18.22 -18.81
CA CYS A 94 11.22 -17.78 -18.66
C CYS A 94 12.08 -18.31 -19.80
N THR A 95 12.83 -17.42 -20.46
CA THR A 95 13.73 -17.77 -21.55
C THR A 95 14.96 -18.55 -21.09
N GLN A 96 15.32 -18.48 -19.78
CA GLN A 96 16.48 -19.16 -19.22
C GLN A 96 16.19 -20.60 -18.77
N CYS A 97 15.05 -20.84 -18.12
CA CYS A 97 14.76 -22.15 -17.51
C CYS A 97 13.40 -22.75 -17.89
N GLY A 98 12.58 -22.05 -18.68
CA GLY A 98 11.24 -22.50 -19.05
C GLY A 98 10.20 -22.40 -17.94
N GLY A 99 10.56 -21.96 -16.73
CA GLY A 99 9.66 -21.72 -15.62
C GLY A 99 8.65 -20.61 -15.91
N TYR A 100 7.62 -20.47 -15.08
CA TYR A 100 6.67 -19.38 -15.23
C TYR A 100 7.23 -18.08 -14.67
N VAL A 101 6.89 -16.97 -15.33
CA VAL A 101 7.21 -15.62 -14.88
C VAL A 101 5.95 -14.98 -14.32
N LYS A 102 6.08 -14.14 -13.31
CA LYS A 102 5.00 -13.30 -12.80
C LYS A 102 5.49 -11.92 -12.46
N PRO A 103 4.63 -10.88 -12.46
CA PRO A 103 4.95 -9.61 -11.82
C PRO A 103 5.34 -9.79 -10.35
N ASP A 104 6.09 -8.85 -9.81
CA ASP A 104 6.60 -8.90 -8.43
C ASP A 104 5.52 -8.56 -7.40
N ILE A 105 4.37 -9.21 -7.51
CA ILE A 105 3.30 -9.18 -6.52
C ILE A 105 3.38 -10.43 -5.64
N VAL A 106 2.99 -10.29 -4.39
CA VAL A 106 3.02 -11.37 -3.40
C VAL A 106 1.74 -12.19 -3.50
N PHE A 107 1.87 -13.50 -3.72
CA PHE A 107 0.76 -14.44 -3.68
C PHE A 107 0.58 -15.03 -2.28
N TYR A 108 -0.60 -15.58 -2.00
CA TYR A 108 -0.84 -16.33 -0.78
C TYR A 108 0.19 -17.46 -0.63
N GLY A 109 0.81 -17.53 0.57
CA GLY A 109 1.87 -18.47 0.87
C GLY A 109 3.29 -18.01 0.49
N GLU A 110 3.44 -16.86 -0.16
CA GLU A 110 4.74 -16.23 -0.38
C GLU A 110 5.08 -15.26 0.77
N ASN A 111 6.37 -15.11 1.02
CA ASN A 111 6.85 -14.10 1.97
C ASN A 111 6.67 -12.68 1.40
N LEU A 112 6.43 -11.72 2.29
CA LEU A 112 6.50 -10.32 1.93
C LEU A 112 7.94 -9.94 1.53
N PRO A 113 8.12 -8.86 0.72
CA PRO A 113 9.44 -8.38 0.34
C PRO A 113 10.34 -8.08 1.55
N GLU A 114 11.64 -8.35 1.45
CA GLU A 114 12.62 -8.07 2.52
C GLU A 114 12.56 -6.60 2.98
N ARG A 115 12.30 -5.70 2.04
CA ARG A 115 12.11 -4.27 2.31
C ARG A 115 11.02 -4.00 3.36
N PHE A 116 9.94 -4.80 3.39
CA PHE A 116 8.87 -4.66 4.38
C PHE A 116 9.44 -4.89 5.80
N PHE A 117 10.18 -5.96 6.00
CA PHE A 117 10.75 -6.30 7.31
C PHE A 117 11.82 -5.30 7.74
N THR A 118 12.76 -4.97 6.85
CA THR A 118 13.82 -4.00 7.13
C THR A 118 13.26 -2.61 7.49
N LEU A 119 12.25 -2.14 6.75
CA LEU A 119 11.65 -0.84 7.03
C LEU A 119 10.81 -0.87 8.30
N SER A 120 10.00 -1.92 8.53
CA SER A 120 9.18 -2.00 9.74
C SER A 120 10.04 -2.10 11.00
N GLU A 121 11.12 -2.86 10.99
CA GLU A 121 12.07 -2.91 12.11
C GLU A 121 12.65 -1.53 12.43
N LYS A 122 12.98 -0.73 11.42
CA LYS A 122 13.53 0.62 11.60
C LYS A 122 12.46 1.63 12.04
N ASP A 123 11.33 1.64 11.37
CA ASP A 123 10.31 2.69 11.51
C ASP A 123 9.52 2.58 12.82
N PHE A 124 9.46 1.38 13.42
CA PHE A 124 8.80 1.14 14.71
C PHE A 124 9.77 1.03 15.89
N GLN A 125 11.05 1.41 15.71
CA GLN A 125 11.95 1.59 16.85
C GLN A 125 11.40 2.66 17.80
N LYS A 126 11.83 2.60 19.06
CA LYS A 126 11.42 3.56 20.08
C LYS A 126 11.60 5.00 19.58
N ASP A 127 10.57 5.81 19.76
CA ASP A 127 10.52 7.24 19.39
C ASP A 127 10.56 7.55 17.88
N SER A 128 10.61 6.54 17.01
CA SER A 128 10.60 6.75 15.56
C SER A 128 9.20 7.06 15.03
N CYS A 129 8.20 6.24 15.39
CA CYS A 129 6.81 6.44 15.04
C CYS A 129 6.11 7.25 16.15
N GLN A 130 5.61 8.43 15.84
CA GLN A 130 4.93 9.33 16.79
C GLN A 130 3.41 9.31 16.63
N LEU A 131 2.91 8.79 15.53
CA LEU A 131 1.50 8.65 15.21
C LEU A 131 1.33 7.53 14.19
N LEU A 132 0.39 6.62 14.43
CA LEU A 132 -0.05 5.63 13.45
C LEU A 132 -1.44 5.99 12.93
N ILE A 133 -1.61 6.02 11.62
CA ILE A 133 -2.92 6.17 10.97
C ILE A 133 -3.15 4.93 10.11
N THR A 134 -4.17 4.15 10.42
CA THR A 134 -4.60 2.96 9.68
C THR A 134 -5.86 3.29 8.90
N ILE A 135 -5.88 3.04 7.59
CA ILE A 135 -6.97 3.47 6.71
C ILE A 135 -7.46 2.29 5.86
N GLY A 136 -8.76 2.00 5.88
CA GLY A 136 -9.43 1.14 4.91
C GLY A 136 -8.93 -0.29 4.85
N THR A 137 -8.57 -0.89 5.99
CA THR A 137 -8.11 -2.28 6.04
C THR A 137 -8.80 -3.06 7.17
N SER A 138 -9.03 -4.33 6.94
CA SER A 138 -9.56 -5.24 7.96
C SER A 138 -8.49 -5.78 8.92
N LEU A 139 -7.19 -5.53 8.64
CA LEU A 139 -6.05 -6.05 9.41
C LEU A 139 -6.12 -7.57 9.69
N LYS A 140 -6.57 -8.36 8.69
CA LYS A 140 -6.69 -9.83 8.81
C LYS A 140 -5.55 -10.58 8.14
N VAL A 141 -4.72 -9.93 7.34
CA VAL A 141 -3.64 -10.55 6.56
C VAL A 141 -2.30 -10.31 7.25
N TYR A 142 -1.70 -11.38 7.75
CA TYR A 142 -0.38 -11.35 8.39
C TYR A 142 0.73 -11.65 7.37
N PRO A 143 1.96 -11.09 7.58
CA PRO A 143 2.43 -10.33 8.74
C PRO A 143 2.06 -8.82 8.70
N PHE A 144 1.45 -8.29 7.64
CA PHE A 144 1.12 -6.86 7.52
C PHE A 144 0.28 -6.34 8.71
N ALA A 145 -0.73 -7.11 9.12
CA ALA A 145 -1.63 -6.74 10.23
C ALA A 145 -0.89 -6.44 11.54
N SER A 146 0.28 -7.05 11.76
CA SER A 146 1.09 -6.83 12.97
C SER A 146 1.68 -5.44 13.08
N LEU A 147 1.72 -4.64 11.99
CA LEU A 147 2.25 -3.27 12.04
C LEU A 147 1.54 -2.39 13.08
N ALA A 148 0.24 -2.58 13.25
CA ALA A 148 -0.54 -1.84 14.24
C ALA A 148 -0.04 -2.10 15.67
N SER A 149 0.41 -3.32 15.96
CA SER A 149 0.93 -3.74 17.26
C SER A 149 2.40 -3.32 17.51
N TYR A 150 3.10 -2.86 16.49
CA TYR A 150 4.52 -2.51 16.62
C TYR A 150 4.76 -1.11 17.21
N THR A 151 3.72 -0.29 17.30
CA THR A 151 3.83 1.05 17.89
C THR A 151 4.21 0.98 19.36
N SER A 152 5.11 1.86 19.80
CA SER A 152 5.48 1.99 21.22
C SER A 152 4.26 2.39 22.06
N LYS A 153 4.24 1.96 23.33
CA LYS A 153 3.18 2.32 24.27
C LYS A 153 3.06 3.84 24.37
N GLY A 154 1.84 4.35 24.28
CA GLY A 154 1.53 5.78 24.35
C GLY A 154 1.53 6.52 23.02
N VAL A 155 1.95 5.87 21.93
CA VAL A 155 1.81 6.45 20.58
C VAL A 155 0.33 6.46 20.19
N PRO A 156 -0.23 7.60 19.77
CA PRO A 156 -1.60 7.67 19.26
C PRO A 156 -1.78 6.80 18.02
N ARG A 157 -2.86 6.01 17.97
CA ARG A 157 -3.20 5.17 16.82
C ARG A 157 -4.62 5.49 16.36
N PHE A 158 -4.76 5.87 15.11
CA PHE A 158 -6.06 6.14 14.49
C PHE A 158 -6.43 4.99 13.54
N LEU A 159 -7.65 4.52 13.66
CA LEU A 159 -8.28 3.65 12.66
C LEU A 159 -9.39 4.44 11.95
N ILE A 160 -9.23 4.63 10.65
CA ILE A 160 -10.24 5.22 9.75
C ILE A 160 -10.81 4.08 8.92
N ASN A 161 -12.01 3.61 9.26
CA ASN A 161 -12.58 2.42 8.64
C ASN A 161 -14.11 2.36 8.81
N ASN A 162 -14.79 1.52 8.04
CA ASN A 162 -16.23 1.30 8.21
C ASN A 162 -16.56 0.49 9.46
N GLU A 163 -15.65 -0.35 9.92
CA GLU A 163 -15.81 -1.21 11.11
C GLU A 163 -14.50 -1.26 11.91
N GLU A 164 -14.58 -1.63 13.17
CA GLU A 164 -13.42 -1.87 14.00
C GLU A 164 -12.59 -3.03 13.45
N ALA A 165 -11.27 -2.92 13.52
CA ALA A 165 -10.36 -3.91 13.00
C ALA A 165 -9.04 -3.91 13.79
N GLY A 166 -8.30 -5.01 13.73
CA GLY A 166 -6.99 -5.15 14.37
C GLY A 166 -7.07 -5.25 15.89
N ASP A 167 -6.01 -4.82 16.55
CA ASP A 167 -5.79 -4.90 18.00
C ASP A 167 -6.03 -3.59 18.76
N PHE A 168 -6.78 -2.68 18.15
CA PHE A 168 -7.12 -1.40 18.77
C PHE A 168 -8.05 -1.56 19.97
N SER A 169 -7.91 -0.71 20.98
CA SER A 169 -8.68 -0.76 22.23
C SER A 169 -9.44 0.56 22.46
N PHE A 170 -10.52 0.76 21.71
CA PHE A 170 -11.28 2.01 21.70
C PHE A 170 -12.12 2.25 22.98
N SER A 171 -12.43 1.20 23.73
CA SER A 171 -13.18 1.29 24.99
C SER A 171 -12.31 1.54 26.22
N ASN A 172 -11.01 1.45 26.10
CA ASN A 172 -10.08 1.67 27.20
C ASN A 172 -9.66 3.15 27.25
N SER A 173 -10.08 3.87 28.28
CA SER A 173 -9.74 5.30 28.48
C SER A 173 -8.24 5.57 28.66
N GLU A 174 -7.44 4.55 28.97
CA GLU A 174 -5.99 4.66 29.08
C GLU A 174 -5.27 4.38 27.75
N SER A 175 -6.00 3.93 26.72
CA SER A 175 -5.44 3.75 25.39
C SER A 175 -5.38 5.08 24.64
N ASN A 176 -4.42 5.19 23.72
CA ASN A 176 -4.36 6.30 22.76
C ASN A 176 -4.90 5.86 21.40
N ASP A 177 -5.93 5.03 21.40
CA ASP A 177 -6.56 4.50 20.19
C ASP A 177 -7.84 5.28 19.87
N TYR A 178 -7.95 5.71 18.62
CA TYR A 178 -9.07 6.51 18.14
C TYR A 178 -9.71 5.86 16.92
N PHE A 179 -11.04 5.77 16.90
CA PHE A 179 -11.79 5.22 15.78
C PHE A 179 -12.59 6.30 15.07
N ILE A 180 -12.32 6.49 13.79
CA ILE A 180 -13.10 7.33 12.89
C ILE A 180 -13.89 6.41 11.98
N LYS A 181 -15.15 6.17 12.34
CA LYS A 181 -16.05 5.28 11.61
C LYS A 181 -16.61 5.98 10.38
N GLY A 182 -16.49 5.36 9.21
CA GLY A 182 -17.13 5.83 7.98
C GLY A 182 -16.26 5.71 6.74
N ASP A 183 -16.66 6.46 5.72
CA ASP A 183 -15.93 6.53 4.44
C ASP A 183 -14.57 7.19 4.61
N CYS A 184 -13.52 6.50 4.18
CA CYS A 184 -12.14 6.97 4.34
C CYS A 184 -11.87 8.29 3.59
N GLN A 185 -12.52 8.50 2.44
CA GLN A 185 -12.32 9.73 1.65
C GLN A 185 -12.94 10.93 2.36
N GLN A 186 -14.14 10.74 2.93
CA GLN A 186 -14.81 11.78 3.71
C GLN A 186 -14.00 12.10 4.96
N ALA A 187 -13.59 11.09 5.73
CA ALA A 187 -12.80 11.28 6.94
C ALA A 187 -11.49 12.04 6.69
N ILE A 188 -10.81 11.75 5.58
CA ILE A 188 -9.58 12.47 5.19
C ILE A 188 -9.89 13.91 4.76
N THR A 189 -11.02 14.14 4.12
CA THR A 189 -11.44 15.49 3.73
C THR A 189 -11.73 16.35 4.96
N ASP A 190 -12.49 15.81 5.91
CA ASP A 190 -12.83 16.47 7.18
C ASP A 190 -11.57 16.75 8.02
N LEU A 191 -10.69 15.75 8.16
CA LEU A 191 -9.41 15.92 8.84
C LEU A 191 -8.55 17.02 8.18
N SER A 192 -8.57 17.10 6.85
CA SER A 192 -7.81 18.12 6.12
C SER A 192 -8.42 19.53 6.32
N GLU A 193 -9.74 19.62 6.51
CA GLU A 193 -10.40 20.87 6.87
C GLU A 193 -10.03 21.33 8.28
N ASP A 194 -10.11 20.43 9.25
CA ASP A 194 -9.72 20.70 10.64
C ASP A 194 -8.24 21.15 10.76
N LEU A 195 -7.37 20.58 9.92
CA LEU A 195 -5.95 20.96 9.85
C LEU A 195 -5.67 22.23 9.04
N GLY A 196 -6.68 22.80 8.36
CA GLY A 196 -6.52 23.95 7.46
C GLY A 196 -5.78 23.62 6.15
N TRP A 197 -5.80 22.36 5.72
CA TRP A 197 -5.04 21.85 4.56
C TRP A 197 -5.89 21.56 3.32
N SER A 198 -7.19 21.84 3.35
CA SER A 198 -8.13 21.53 2.27
C SER A 198 -7.69 22.09 0.90
N ASN A 199 -7.16 23.31 0.88
CA ASN A 199 -6.69 23.92 -0.37
C ASN A 199 -5.49 23.19 -0.96
N GLU A 200 -4.52 22.80 -0.13
CA GLU A 200 -3.31 22.09 -0.55
C GLU A 200 -3.67 20.68 -1.05
N LEU A 201 -4.55 19.96 -0.34
CA LEU A 201 -5.04 18.64 -0.72
C LEU A 201 -5.77 18.70 -2.08
N ASN A 202 -6.66 19.67 -2.27
CA ASN A 202 -7.39 19.86 -3.50
C ASN A 202 -6.46 20.22 -4.68
N ASN A 203 -5.40 21.01 -4.44
CA ASN A 203 -4.42 21.37 -5.46
C ASN A 203 -3.62 20.15 -5.94
N LEU A 204 -3.22 19.24 -5.03
CA LEU A 204 -2.58 17.99 -5.41
C LEU A 204 -3.48 17.14 -6.32
N LYS A 205 -4.77 17.01 -5.98
CA LYS A 205 -5.74 16.29 -6.82
C LYS A 205 -5.92 16.93 -8.19
N LYS A 206 -6.01 18.27 -8.27
CA LYS A 206 -6.16 18.99 -9.53
C LYS A 206 -4.93 18.89 -10.42
N SER A 207 -3.72 18.96 -9.86
CA SER A 207 -2.47 18.86 -10.61
C SER A 207 -2.29 17.53 -11.33
N PHE A 208 -2.93 16.48 -10.86
CA PHE A 208 -2.98 15.17 -11.50
C PHE A 208 -3.91 15.15 -12.73
N LEU A 209 -5.00 15.93 -12.70
CA LEU A 209 -5.99 15.95 -13.80
C LEU A 209 -5.52 16.73 -15.03
N ILE A 210 -4.42 17.48 -14.90
CA ILE A 210 -3.86 18.34 -15.96
C ILE A 210 -2.71 17.64 -16.72
N LYS A 211 -2.22 16.52 -16.20
CA LYS A 211 -1.22 15.64 -16.84
C LYS A 211 -1.88 14.51 -17.61
#